data_7d1e7aa32f2dd3904c234c6202a54e57
#
_entry.id   7d1e7aa32f2dd3904c234c6202a54e57
#
_cell.length_a   1.000
_cell.length_b   1.000
_cell.length_c   1.000
_cell.angle_alpha   90.00
_cell.angle_beta   90.00
_cell.angle_gamma   90.00
#
_symmetry.space_group_name_H-M   'P 1'
#
loop_
_entity.id
_entity.type
_entity.pdbx_description
1 polymer ?
#
loop_
_entity_poly.entity_id
_entity_poly.type
_entity_poly.pdbx_seq_one_letter_code
_entity_poly.pdbx_strand_id
1 'polypeptide(L)'
;MIAVSYHDRVNVLQSLPLASATPFERAEWFSLLAEEGGLSPFVVLAQDGSEAIALPLMREGGALVPLANWYSFSWGPLATPDADRPALLTAIACDLARKTHRITFAPIPEEDEAASGLAAAFRAGGWAVLEETCDTNHILRVEGRSYEAYLASRPGQLRTTLKRKAKKVEVGVLSCFDPEVWRAYQEIYANSWKPAEGKPAMLRRFAEQEGAAGRLRLGIARHEGRAIAAQFWTVENATAYIHKLAHVEEAVPLSAGTVLTAAMFAQAIDGDRVDLVDFGTGDDPYKGIWMEETRRRIRLDCHRPGHPTSWPHLARATVRKLASRPRAV
;
A
#
# COMPACT_ATOMS: atom_id res chain seq x y z
N MET A 1 15.35 24.98 16.75
CA MET A 1 15.88 23.78 17.49
C MET A 1 14.89 22.65 17.32
N ILE A 2 15.33 21.53 16.77
CA ILE A 2 14.46 20.38 16.52
C ILE A 2 13.99 19.77 17.84
N ALA A 3 12.68 19.69 18.02
CA ALA A 3 12.03 19.03 19.15
C ALA A 3 11.47 17.68 18.70
N VAL A 4 11.71 16.61 19.46
CA VAL A 4 11.14 15.28 19.21
C VAL A 4 10.10 14.95 20.28
N SER A 5 8.90 14.57 19.85
CA SER A 5 7.78 14.21 20.72
C SER A 5 7.17 12.85 20.33
N TYR A 6 6.39 12.27 21.24
CA TYR A 6 5.80 10.96 21.14
C TYR A 6 4.32 11.02 21.45
N HIS A 7 3.50 10.38 20.61
CA HIS A 7 2.06 10.43 20.76
C HIS A 7 1.48 9.01 20.63
N ASP A 8 0.53 8.70 21.49
CA ASP A 8 -0.23 7.44 21.51
C ASP A 8 -1.52 7.51 20.67
N ARG A 9 -1.73 8.64 19.98
CA ARG A 9 -2.89 8.90 19.12
C ARG A 9 -2.44 9.50 17.80
N VAL A 10 -3.19 9.21 16.75
CA VAL A 10 -2.92 9.69 15.39
C VAL A 10 -3.44 11.09 15.08
N ASN A 11 -4.27 11.67 15.98
CA ASN A 11 -4.85 13.01 15.78
C ASN A 11 -3.80 14.11 15.63
N VAL A 12 -2.60 13.91 16.14
CA VAL A 12 -1.47 14.82 15.90
C VAL A 12 -1.14 14.99 14.42
N LEU A 13 -1.35 13.94 13.61
CA LEU A 13 -1.13 14.00 12.16
C LEU A 13 -2.14 14.90 11.45
N GLN A 14 -3.38 15.01 11.97
CA GLN A 14 -4.43 15.87 11.40
C GLN A 14 -4.17 17.36 11.62
N SER A 15 -3.35 17.72 12.63
CA SER A 15 -3.00 19.12 12.95
C SER A 15 -1.85 19.66 12.12
N LEU A 16 -1.22 18.84 11.28
CA LEU A 16 -0.05 19.19 10.49
C LEU A 16 -0.41 19.23 9.00
N PRO A 17 0.12 20.20 8.23
CA PRO A 17 -0.06 20.26 6.78
C PRO A 17 0.85 19.25 6.09
N LEU A 18 0.62 17.95 6.35
CA LEU A 18 1.43 16.87 5.81
C LEU A 18 1.10 16.65 4.34
N ALA A 19 2.15 16.51 3.52
CA ALA A 19 1.99 16.08 2.14
C ALA A 19 1.65 14.58 2.11
N SER A 20 0.67 14.19 1.29
CA SER A 20 0.33 12.80 1.04
C SER A 20 0.26 12.54 -0.47
N ALA A 21 1.02 11.56 -0.94
CA ALA A 21 1.02 11.12 -2.33
C ALA A 21 0.05 9.95 -2.56
N THR A 22 -0.19 9.15 -1.52
CA THR A 22 -0.98 7.92 -1.59
C THR A 22 -2.08 7.88 -0.52
N PRO A 23 -3.12 7.06 -0.67
CA PRO A 23 -4.14 6.86 0.37
C PRO A 23 -3.55 6.43 1.71
N PHE A 24 -2.41 5.72 1.68
CA PHE A 24 -1.76 5.12 2.85
C PHE A 24 -0.91 6.11 3.66
N GLU A 25 -0.73 7.34 3.17
CA GLU A 25 0.00 8.42 3.84
C GLU A 25 -0.93 9.46 4.47
N ARG A 26 -2.23 9.33 4.29
CA ARG A 26 -3.21 10.26 4.85
C ARG A 26 -3.46 10.00 6.33
N ALA A 27 -3.69 11.08 7.10
CA ALA A 27 -4.05 11.00 8.51
C ALA A 27 -5.31 10.15 8.74
N GLU A 28 -6.27 10.20 7.81
CA GLU A 28 -7.50 9.41 7.84
C GLU A 28 -7.23 7.90 7.75
N TRP A 29 -6.23 7.48 6.95
CA TRP A 29 -5.82 6.09 6.88
C TRP A 29 -5.29 5.58 8.21
N PHE A 30 -4.42 6.36 8.88
CA PHE A 30 -3.90 6.00 10.19
C PHE A 30 -5.00 6.00 11.27
N SER A 31 -6.01 6.88 11.14
CA SER A 31 -7.20 6.85 12.02
C SER A 31 -7.99 5.56 11.84
N LEU A 32 -8.21 5.11 10.60
CA LEU A 32 -8.85 3.82 10.32
C LEU A 32 -8.07 2.63 10.89
N LEU A 33 -6.74 2.64 10.75
CA LEU A 33 -5.88 1.60 11.31
C LEU A 33 -5.98 1.52 12.83
N ALA A 34 -6.05 2.66 13.51
CA ALA A 34 -6.18 2.71 14.96
C ALA A 34 -7.58 2.32 15.44
N GLU A 35 -8.63 2.92 14.86
CA GLU A 35 -10.00 2.82 15.34
C GLU A 35 -10.66 1.48 14.94
N GLU A 36 -10.56 1.11 13.66
CA GLU A 36 -11.21 -0.08 13.10
C GLU A 36 -10.22 -1.24 12.91
N GLY A 37 -8.96 -0.93 12.63
CA GLY A 37 -7.88 -1.91 12.54
C GLY A 37 -7.48 -2.49 13.90
N GLY A 38 -7.76 -1.76 14.99
CA GLY A 38 -7.42 -2.15 16.36
C GLY A 38 -5.90 -2.09 16.63
N LEU A 39 -5.17 -1.24 15.90
CA LEU A 39 -3.74 -1.04 16.10
C LEU A 39 -3.50 0.08 17.11
N SER A 40 -2.47 -0.07 17.95
CA SER A 40 -2.10 0.92 18.97
C SER A 40 -1.00 1.84 18.45
N PRO A 41 -1.30 3.13 18.12
CA PRO A 41 -0.33 4.04 17.56
C PRO A 41 0.83 4.35 18.51
N PHE A 42 1.99 4.57 17.94
CA PHE A 42 3.16 5.18 18.57
C PHE A 42 3.78 6.14 17.56
N VAL A 43 3.23 7.33 17.45
CA VAL A 43 3.67 8.33 16.48
C VAL A 43 4.88 9.07 17.04
N VAL A 44 5.97 9.10 16.29
CA VAL A 44 7.17 9.88 16.59
C VAL A 44 7.16 11.10 15.69
N LEU A 45 7.21 12.30 16.28
CA LEU A 45 7.15 13.56 15.58
C LEU A 45 8.40 14.39 15.88
N ALA A 46 9.10 14.86 14.84
CA ALA A 46 10.14 15.89 14.95
C ALA A 46 9.63 17.17 14.30
N GLN A 47 9.87 18.30 14.96
CA GLN A 47 9.47 19.64 14.48
C GLN A 47 10.58 20.67 14.68
N ASP A 48 10.73 21.58 13.72
CA ASP A 48 11.50 22.81 13.83
C ASP A 48 10.71 23.98 13.21
N GLY A 49 10.12 24.82 14.02
CA GLY A 49 9.18 25.84 13.55
C GLY A 49 7.96 25.21 12.88
N SER A 50 7.74 25.55 11.60
CA SER A 50 6.65 25.01 10.78
C SER A 50 6.99 23.68 10.09
N GLU A 51 8.26 23.30 10.06
CA GLU A 51 8.71 22.06 9.46
C GLU A 51 8.48 20.89 10.40
N ALA A 52 7.97 19.79 9.86
CA ALA A 52 7.69 18.60 10.65
C ALA A 52 7.87 17.32 9.83
N ILE A 53 8.28 16.26 10.52
CA ILE A 53 8.25 14.91 10.02
C ILE A 53 7.71 13.96 11.08
N ALA A 54 6.79 13.07 10.69
CA ALA A 54 6.21 12.08 11.57
C ALA A 54 6.49 10.66 11.07
N LEU A 55 6.78 9.77 12.01
CA LEU A 55 6.84 8.33 11.79
C LEU A 55 5.65 7.67 12.50
N PRO A 56 4.57 7.31 11.78
CA PRO A 56 3.48 6.55 12.36
C PRO A 56 3.89 5.11 12.58
N LEU A 57 4.17 4.75 13.84
CA LEU A 57 4.65 3.44 14.25
C LEU A 57 3.67 2.78 15.24
N MET A 58 3.94 1.53 15.58
CA MET A 58 3.32 0.79 16.68
C MET A 58 4.38 -0.11 17.35
N ARG A 59 4.03 -0.66 18.51
CA ARG A 59 4.90 -1.61 19.23
C ARG A 59 4.49 -3.04 18.93
N GLU A 60 5.44 -3.85 18.50
CA GLU A 60 5.22 -5.26 18.24
C GLU A 60 6.48 -6.07 18.60
N GLY A 61 6.32 -7.14 19.39
CA GLY A 61 7.42 -8.06 19.71
C GLY A 61 8.69 -7.40 20.30
N GLY A 62 8.54 -6.30 21.05
CA GLY A 62 9.67 -5.54 21.61
C GLY A 62 10.38 -4.62 20.63
N ALA A 63 9.88 -4.48 19.41
CA ALA A 63 10.35 -3.54 18.39
C ALA A 63 9.34 -2.42 18.13
N LEU A 64 9.78 -1.36 17.48
CA LEU A 64 8.90 -0.45 16.78
C LEU A 64 8.77 -0.90 15.32
N VAL A 65 7.54 -0.93 14.83
CA VAL A 65 7.21 -1.31 13.45
C VAL A 65 6.25 -0.28 12.85
N PRO A 66 6.06 -0.23 11.53
CA PRO A 66 5.08 0.64 10.91
C PRO A 66 3.68 0.48 11.50
N LEU A 67 2.95 1.58 11.69
CA LEU A 67 1.52 1.54 11.93
C LEU A 67 0.84 1.21 10.59
N ALA A 68 0.79 -0.07 10.27
CA ALA A 68 0.29 -0.59 9.00
C ALA A 68 -0.29 -1.99 9.19
N ASN A 69 -1.12 -2.40 8.27
CA ASN A 69 -1.61 -3.76 8.16
C ASN A 69 -1.51 -4.23 6.70
N TRP A 70 -1.96 -5.43 6.41
CA TRP A 70 -1.87 -6.03 5.07
C TRP A 70 -2.71 -5.32 3.98
N TYR A 71 -3.53 -4.33 4.34
CA TYR A 71 -4.22 -3.46 3.37
C TYR A 71 -3.35 -2.26 2.93
N SER A 72 -2.27 -1.97 3.63
CA SER A 72 -1.36 -0.89 3.28
C SER A 72 -0.39 -1.35 2.19
N PHE A 73 -0.42 -0.75 1.00
CA PHE A 73 0.50 -1.09 -0.09
C PHE A 73 1.91 -0.55 0.14
N SER A 74 2.00 0.48 0.95
CA SER A 74 3.25 1.13 1.32
C SER A 74 3.14 1.79 2.68
N TRP A 75 4.28 2.13 3.23
CA TRP A 75 4.44 2.98 4.41
C TRP A 75 5.66 3.87 4.23
N GLY A 76 5.60 5.10 4.70
CA GLY A 76 6.71 6.04 4.68
C GLY A 76 6.60 7.10 5.77
N PRO A 77 7.66 7.90 5.97
CA PRO A 77 7.62 9.09 6.79
C PRO A 77 6.68 10.15 6.21
N LEU A 78 5.88 10.77 7.05
CA LEU A 78 5.01 11.88 6.65
C LEU A 78 5.71 13.20 6.96
N ALA A 79 5.77 14.11 6.00
CA ALA A 79 6.48 15.36 6.16
C ALA A 79 5.66 16.55 5.66
N THR A 80 5.90 17.74 6.24
CA THR A 80 5.47 18.99 5.63
C THR A 80 6.23 19.24 4.32
N PRO A 81 5.68 20.00 3.35
CA PRO A 81 6.29 20.15 2.02
C PRO A 81 7.75 20.61 2.04
N ASP A 82 8.09 21.56 2.89
CA ASP A 82 9.42 22.20 2.93
C ASP A 82 10.34 21.62 4.02
N ALA A 83 10.01 20.47 4.61
CA ALA A 83 10.74 19.89 5.72
C ALA A 83 12.19 19.51 5.35
N ASP A 84 13.15 19.91 6.18
CA ASP A 84 14.51 19.35 6.16
C ASP A 84 14.46 17.89 6.65
N ARG A 85 14.05 16.99 5.75
CA ARG A 85 13.89 15.56 6.04
C ARG A 85 15.15 14.93 6.65
N PRO A 86 16.38 15.16 6.12
CA PRO A 86 17.60 14.61 6.71
C PRO A 86 17.82 15.01 8.15
N ALA A 87 17.67 16.31 8.48
CA ALA A 87 17.89 16.80 9.83
C ALA A 87 16.83 16.28 10.81
N LEU A 88 15.55 16.33 10.43
CA LEU A 88 14.43 15.88 11.26
C LEU A 88 14.46 14.37 11.51
N LEU A 89 14.73 13.56 10.47
CA LEU A 89 14.88 12.10 10.61
C LEU A 89 16.09 11.72 11.47
N THR A 90 17.21 12.44 11.34
CA THR A 90 18.39 12.22 12.17
C THR A 90 18.11 12.53 13.65
N ALA A 91 17.37 13.60 13.92
CA ALA A 91 16.94 13.94 15.27
C ALA A 91 16.05 12.82 15.87
N ILE A 92 15.10 12.31 15.10
CA ILE A 92 14.28 11.14 15.51
C ILE A 92 15.17 9.92 15.79
N ALA A 93 16.10 9.61 14.90
CA ALA A 93 16.98 8.44 15.05
C ALA A 93 17.84 8.54 16.31
N CYS A 94 18.41 9.71 16.60
CA CYS A 94 19.19 9.97 17.80
C CYS A 94 18.34 9.85 19.09
N ASP A 95 17.10 10.36 19.07
CA ASP A 95 16.22 10.30 20.24
C ASP A 95 15.72 8.87 20.49
N LEU A 96 15.28 8.16 19.44
CA LEU A 96 14.86 6.76 19.52
C LEU A 96 15.96 5.82 19.99
N ALA A 97 17.23 6.14 19.73
CA ALA A 97 18.38 5.36 20.19
C ALA A 97 18.46 5.21 21.71
N ARG A 98 17.80 6.10 22.48
CA ARG A 98 17.70 6.06 23.94
C ARG A 98 16.46 5.31 24.44
N LYS A 99 15.51 4.98 23.56
CA LYS A 99 14.18 4.46 23.93
C LYS A 99 13.92 3.03 23.45
N THR A 100 14.58 2.61 22.38
CA THR A 100 14.42 1.28 21.81
C THR A 100 15.74 0.80 21.19
N HIS A 101 15.87 -0.50 21.01
CA HIS A 101 17.04 -1.10 20.39
C HIS A 101 16.77 -1.73 19.02
N ARG A 102 15.50 -1.80 18.61
CA ARG A 102 15.08 -2.37 17.32
C ARG A 102 13.91 -1.61 16.72
N ILE A 103 14.05 -1.29 15.45
CA ILE A 103 12.99 -0.69 14.64
C ILE A 103 13.01 -1.38 13.28
N THR A 104 11.83 -1.71 12.75
CA THR A 104 11.66 -2.16 11.37
C THR A 104 10.82 -1.15 10.62
N PHE A 105 11.17 -0.84 9.39
CA PHE A 105 10.36 -0.07 8.47
C PHE A 105 10.07 -0.92 7.24
N ALA A 106 8.82 -1.21 6.95
CA ALA A 106 8.35 -2.00 5.80
C ALA A 106 6.83 -1.90 5.64
N PRO A 107 6.28 -1.97 4.44
CA PRO A 107 6.95 -1.92 3.15
C PRO A 107 7.21 -0.48 2.71
N ILE A 108 8.44 -0.10 2.43
CA ILE A 108 8.79 1.23 1.95
C ILE A 108 8.88 1.21 0.42
N PRO A 109 8.29 2.20 -0.29
CA PRO A 109 8.52 2.38 -1.72
C PRO A 109 10.01 2.60 -2.02
N GLU A 110 10.51 1.99 -3.11
CA GLU A 110 11.87 2.23 -3.59
C GLU A 110 11.96 3.54 -4.38
N GLU A 111 10.88 3.91 -5.02
CA GLU A 111 10.79 4.95 -6.04
C GLU A 111 10.79 6.39 -5.50
N ASP A 112 10.58 6.61 -4.21
CA ASP A 112 10.43 7.94 -3.58
C ASP A 112 11.60 8.35 -2.67
N GLU A 113 12.70 7.60 -2.72
CA GLU A 113 13.90 7.81 -1.90
C GLU A 113 13.68 7.73 -0.36
N ALA A 114 12.47 7.42 0.11
CA ALA A 114 12.18 7.33 1.54
C ALA A 114 13.04 6.27 2.24
N ALA A 115 13.30 5.15 1.58
CA ALA A 115 14.14 4.08 2.12
C ALA A 115 15.59 4.56 2.29
N SER A 116 16.18 5.22 1.30
CA SER A 116 17.56 5.74 1.35
C SER A 116 17.71 6.84 2.39
N GLY A 117 16.75 7.75 2.47
CA GLY A 117 16.72 8.84 3.46
C GLY A 117 16.62 8.33 4.90
N LEU A 118 15.70 7.38 5.16
CA LEU A 118 15.60 6.72 6.46
C LEU A 118 16.89 5.97 6.82
N ALA A 119 17.43 5.20 5.88
CA ALA A 119 18.66 4.45 6.10
C ALA A 119 19.85 5.36 6.44
N ALA A 120 20.00 6.48 5.73
CA ALA A 120 21.05 7.47 5.98
C ALA A 120 20.90 8.12 7.35
N ALA A 121 19.70 8.61 7.69
CA ALA A 121 19.42 9.26 8.96
C ALA A 121 19.62 8.32 10.17
N PHE A 122 19.16 7.05 10.05
CA PHE A 122 19.34 6.08 11.14
C PHE A 122 20.81 5.66 11.29
N ARG A 123 21.57 5.52 10.19
CA ARG A 123 23.03 5.31 10.26
C ARG A 123 23.72 6.49 10.96
N ALA A 124 23.37 7.73 10.62
CA ALA A 124 23.89 8.93 11.29
C ALA A 124 23.53 8.96 12.78
N GLY A 125 22.35 8.46 13.16
CA GLY A 125 21.91 8.28 14.55
C GLY A 125 22.55 7.09 15.28
N GLY A 126 23.56 6.41 14.68
CA GLY A 126 24.32 5.32 15.29
C GLY A 126 23.59 3.97 15.28
N TRP A 127 22.67 3.74 14.33
CA TRP A 127 22.02 2.46 14.11
C TRP A 127 22.76 1.65 13.04
N ALA A 128 22.81 0.34 13.23
CA ALA A 128 23.12 -0.59 12.15
C ALA A 128 21.85 -0.84 11.35
N VAL A 129 21.85 -0.48 10.07
CA VAL A 129 20.69 -0.58 9.18
C VAL A 129 20.93 -1.68 8.18
N LEU A 130 20.09 -2.70 8.23
CA LEU A 130 20.03 -3.81 7.28
C LEU A 130 18.90 -3.54 6.31
N GLU A 131 19.19 -3.64 5.02
CA GLU A 131 18.26 -3.37 3.94
C GLU A 131 18.04 -4.64 3.12
N GLU A 132 16.78 -4.95 2.84
CA GLU A 132 16.40 -6.06 1.98
C GLU A 132 15.12 -5.74 1.19
N THR A 133 14.94 -6.40 0.04
CA THR A 133 13.65 -6.39 -0.66
C THR A 133 12.68 -7.30 0.10
N CYS A 134 11.52 -6.78 0.49
CA CYS A 134 10.53 -7.54 1.26
C CYS A 134 9.29 -7.93 0.46
N ASP A 135 9.01 -7.20 -0.63
CA ASP A 135 7.84 -7.49 -1.48
C ASP A 135 8.00 -6.87 -2.87
N THR A 136 7.11 -7.24 -3.77
CA THR A 136 7.01 -6.73 -5.14
C THR A 136 5.65 -6.05 -5.33
N ASN A 137 5.66 -4.85 -5.90
CA ASN A 137 4.48 -4.09 -6.27
C ASN A 137 4.32 -4.07 -7.79
N HIS A 138 3.13 -4.41 -8.29
CA HIS A 138 2.82 -4.45 -9.72
C HIS A 138 2.11 -3.18 -10.16
N ILE A 139 2.60 -2.55 -11.22
CA ILE A 139 2.06 -1.29 -11.75
C ILE A 139 1.89 -1.31 -13.28
N LEU A 140 1.01 -0.41 -13.73
CA LEU A 140 0.88 -0.02 -15.13
C LEU A 140 1.07 1.50 -15.24
N ARG A 141 2.06 1.95 -16.02
CA ARG A 141 2.13 3.34 -16.47
C ARG A 141 1.27 3.49 -17.71
N VAL A 142 0.28 4.38 -17.63
CA VAL A 142 -0.67 4.56 -18.73
C VAL A 142 -0.05 5.31 -19.90
N GLU A 143 0.83 6.29 -19.63
CA GLU A 143 1.58 7.06 -20.65
C GLU A 143 0.67 7.69 -21.71
N GLY A 144 -0.51 8.17 -21.29
CA GLY A 144 -1.48 8.81 -22.20
C GLY A 144 -2.17 7.86 -23.19
N ARG A 145 -1.94 6.54 -23.09
CA ARG A 145 -2.62 5.54 -23.94
C ARG A 145 -4.13 5.51 -23.63
N SER A 146 -4.94 5.28 -24.64
CA SER A 146 -6.35 4.90 -24.46
C SER A 146 -6.43 3.45 -23.93
N TYR A 147 -7.56 3.09 -23.32
CA TYR A 147 -7.82 1.71 -22.92
C TYR A 147 -7.70 0.72 -24.09
N GLU A 148 -8.16 1.11 -25.28
CA GLU A 148 -8.05 0.27 -26.48
C GLU A 148 -6.57 -0.01 -26.84
N ALA A 149 -5.73 1.03 -26.85
CA ALA A 149 -4.29 0.89 -27.10
C ALA A 149 -3.61 0.03 -26.03
N TYR A 150 -3.92 0.25 -24.76
CA TYR A 150 -3.45 -0.57 -23.67
C TYR A 150 -3.88 -2.04 -23.84
N LEU A 151 -5.16 -2.31 -24.08
CA LEU A 151 -5.68 -3.67 -24.25
C LEU A 151 -5.05 -4.39 -25.44
N ALA A 152 -4.76 -3.68 -26.52
CA ALA A 152 -4.10 -4.23 -27.71
C ALA A 152 -2.70 -4.79 -27.40
N SER A 153 -1.99 -4.24 -26.40
CA SER A 153 -0.68 -4.71 -25.94
C SER A 153 -0.76 -5.93 -24.99
N ARG A 154 -1.94 -6.27 -24.49
CA ARG A 154 -2.10 -7.38 -23.52
C ARG A 154 -2.05 -8.76 -24.21
N PRO A 155 -1.82 -9.83 -23.42
CA PRO A 155 -1.77 -11.19 -23.96
C PRO A 155 -2.99 -11.57 -24.81
N GLY A 156 -2.76 -12.24 -25.94
CA GLY A 156 -3.83 -12.62 -26.87
C GLY A 156 -4.93 -13.47 -26.24
N GLN A 157 -4.58 -14.30 -25.24
CA GLN A 157 -5.56 -15.08 -24.48
C GLN A 157 -6.54 -14.20 -23.72
N LEU A 158 -6.07 -13.11 -23.06
CA LEU A 158 -6.92 -12.15 -22.38
C LEU A 158 -7.89 -11.51 -23.36
N ARG A 159 -7.39 -10.99 -24.49
CA ARG A 159 -8.21 -10.33 -25.53
C ARG A 159 -9.27 -11.28 -26.10
N THR A 160 -8.90 -12.53 -26.37
CA THR A 160 -9.83 -13.55 -26.85
C THR A 160 -10.92 -13.88 -25.82
N THR A 161 -10.53 -13.98 -24.53
CA THR A 161 -11.46 -14.20 -23.43
C THR A 161 -12.47 -13.07 -23.34
N LEU A 162 -12.02 -11.81 -23.35
CA LEU A 162 -12.90 -10.64 -23.30
C LEU A 162 -13.87 -10.61 -24.50
N LYS A 163 -13.37 -10.82 -25.72
CA LYS A 163 -14.21 -10.87 -26.94
C LYS A 163 -15.34 -11.91 -26.84
N ARG A 164 -15.08 -13.06 -26.22
CA ARG A 164 -16.04 -14.18 -26.11
C ARG A 164 -17.00 -14.05 -24.93
N LYS A 165 -16.55 -13.41 -23.83
CA LYS A 165 -17.25 -13.45 -22.54
C LYS A 165 -17.91 -12.12 -22.14
N ALA A 166 -17.43 -10.97 -22.61
CA ALA A 166 -17.96 -9.66 -22.20
C ALA A 166 -19.48 -9.53 -22.40
N LYS A 167 -20.03 -10.10 -23.49
CA LYS A 167 -21.48 -10.03 -23.76
C LYS A 167 -22.36 -10.88 -22.83
N LYS A 168 -21.73 -11.75 -22.00
CA LYS A 168 -22.45 -12.65 -21.07
C LYS A 168 -22.54 -12.12 -19.66
N VAL A 169 -21.90 -11.01 -19.39
CA VAL A 169 -21.75 -10.44 -18.05
C VAL A 169 -22.09 -8.95 -18.13
N GLU A 170 -23.05 -8.54 -17.34
CA GLU A 170 -23.40 -7.13 -17.16
C GLU A 170 -22.45 -6.51 -16.14
N VAL A 171 -21.85 -5.35 -16.47
CA VAL A 171 -20.88 -4.69 -15.61
C VAL A 171 -21.33 -3.27 -15.28
N GLY A 172 -21.27 -2.91 -14.01
CA GLY A 172 -21.44 -1.56 -13.51
C GLY A 172 -20.22 -1.08 -12.73
N VAL A 173 -19.86 0.19 -12.89
CA VAL A 173 -18.81 0.86 -12.08
C VAL A 173 -19.42 2.10 -11.45
N LEU A 174 -19.41 2.16 -10.13
CA LEU A 174 -19.94 3.27 -9.33
C LEU A 174 -18.77 4.11 -8.80
N SER A 175 -18.95 5.42 -8.77
CA SER A 175 -18.00 6.39 -8.19
C SER A 175 -18.41 6.86 -6.79
N CYS A 176 -19.53 6.36 -6.28
CA CYS A 176 -20.02 6.63 -4.92
C CYS A 176 -20.25 5.33 -4.17
N PHE A 177 -20.28 5.41 -2.85
CA PHE A 177 -20.62 4.26 -2.01
C PHE A 177 -22.10 3.93 -2.14
N ASP A 178 -22.40 2.67 -2.43
CA ASP A 178 -23.75 2.11 -2.45
C ASP A 178 -23.82 0.93 -1.47
N PRO A 179 -24.65 1.00 -0.42
CA PRO A 179 -24.76 -0.03 0.61
C PRO A 179 -25.19 -1.40 0.07
N GLU A 180 -26.02 -1.45 -0.98
CA GLU A 180 -26.50 -2.71 -1.56
C GLU A 180 -25.40 -3.38 -2.41
N VAL A 181 -24.70 -2.59 -3.24
CA VAL A 181 -23.56 -3.08 -3.99
C VAL A 181 -22.41 -3.50 -3.07
N TRP A 182 -22.20 -2.77 -1.96
CA TRP A 182 -21.23 -3.17 -0.94
C TRP A 182 -21.60 -4.49 -0.26
N ARG A 183 -22.88 -4.70 0.05
CA ARG A 183 -23.36 -5.99 0.60
C ARG A 183 -23.11 -7.12 -0.39
N ALA A 184 -23.43 -6.91 -1.68
CA ALA A 184 -23.13 -7.88 -2.72
C ALA A 184 -21.62 -8.18 -2.83
N TYR A 185 -20.75 -7.16 -2.71
CA TYR A 185 -19.29 -7.36 -2.64
C TYR A 185 -18.91 -8.26 -1.45
N GLN A 186 -19.45 -8.01 -0.25
CA GLN A 186 -19.16 -8.82 0.94
C GLN A 186 -19.61 -10.29 0.77
N GLU A 187 -20.80 -10.50 0.20
CA GLU A 187 -21.33 -11.83 -0.10
C GLU A 187 -20.44 -12.58 -1.13
N ILE A 188 -20.05 -11.91 -2.21
CA ILE A 188 -19.14 -12.46 -3.23
C ILE A 188 -17.79 -12.81 -2.60
N TYR A 189 -17.24 -11.91 -1.77
CA TYR A 189 -15.95 -12.14 -1.11
C TYR A 189 -16.00 -13.34 -0.18
N ALA A 190 -17.03 -13.46 0.63
CA ALA A 190 -17.24 -14.57 1.56
C ALA A 190 -17.40 -15.93 0.85
N ASN A 191 -17.94 -15.95 -0.39
CA ASN A 191 -18.14 -17.14 -1.22
C ASN A 191 -17.06 -17.29 -2.32
N SER A 192 -15.94 -16.60 -2.19
CA SER A 192 -14.80 -16.73 -3.11
C SER A 192 -13.74 -17.67 -2.55
N TRP A 193 -12.72 -17.97 -3.37
CA TRP A 193 -11.55 -18.78 -2.95
C TRP A 193 -10.64 -18.08 -1.93
N LYS A 194 -10.91 -16.82 -1.62
CA LYS A 194 -10.04 -16.00 -0.74
C LYS A 194 -10.23 -16.35 0.73
N PRO A 195 -9.19 -16.15 1.56
CA PRO A 195 -9.35 -16.20 3.01
C PRO A 195 -10.41 -15.22 3.48
N ALA A 196 -11.02 -15.50 4.63
CA ALA A 196 -11.98 -14.58 5.24
C ALA A 196 -11.39 -13.18 5.39
N GLU A 197 -12.23 -12.16 5.16
CA GLU A 197 -11.79 -10.77 5.27
C GLU A 197 -11.41 -10.43 6.72
N GLY A 198 -10.17 -10.01 6.93
CA GLY A 198 -9.64 -9.81 8.29
C GLY A 198 -10.28 -8.63 9.03
N LYS A 199 -10.60 -7.54 8.33
CA LYS A 199 -11.14 -6.30 8.91
C LYS A 199 -12.25 -5.72 8.03
N PRO A 200 -13.42 -6.38 7.92
CA PRO A 200 -14.49 -5.96 7.01
C PRO A 200 -15.08 -4.59 7.39
N ALA A 201 -15.17 -4.24 8.68
CA ALA A 201 -15.65 -2.94 9.13
C ALA A 201 -14.71 -1.81 8.70
N MET A 202 -13.41 -2.01 8.84
CA MET A 202 -12.40 -1.05 8.39
C MET A 202 -12.49 -0.79 6.88
N LEU A 203 -12.60 -1.85 6.06
CA LEU A 203 -12.72 -1.70 4.61
C LEU A 203 -14.01 -0.99 4.22
N ARG A 204 -15.13 -1.29 4.89
CA ARG A 204 -16.39 -0.62 4.65
C ARG A 204 -16.29 0.87 4.94
N ARG A 205 -15.77 1.24 6.10
CA ARG A 205 -15.58 2.65 6.47
C ARG A 205 -14.64 3.37 5.52
N PHE A 206 -13.57 2.71 5.07
CA PHE A 206 -12.69 3.24 4.04
C PHE A 206 -13.45 3.49 2.72
N ALA A 207 -14.23 2.52 2.24
CA ALA A 207 -15.03 2.70 1.03
C ALA A 207 -16.07 3.82 1.16
N GLU A 208 -16.71 3.98 2.32
CA GLU A 208 -17.66 5.07 2.62
C GLU A 208 -16.94 6.43 2.55
N GLN A 209 -15.77 6.57 3.17
CA GLN A 209 -14.97 7.80 3.13
C GLN A 209 -14.50 8.15 1.73
N GLU A 210 -13.99 7.16 0.99
CA GLU A 210 -13.54 7.35 -0.39
C GLU A 210 -14.70 7.64 -1.34
N GLY A 211 -15.89 7.07 -1.08
CA GLY A 211 -17.12 7.38 -1.81
C GLY A 211 -17.57 8.81 -1.59
N ALA A 212 -17.58 9.29 -0.33
CA ALA A 212 -17.93 10.66 0.02
C ALA A 212 -16.96 11.69 -0.61
N ALA A 213 -15.69 11.30 -0.80
CA ALA A 213 -14.67 12.13 -1.42
C ALA A 213 -14.58 11.98 -2.95
N GLY A 214 -15.45 11.18 -3.58
CA GLY A 214 -15.47 10.96 -5.03
C GLY A 214 -14.31 10.10 -5.56
N ARG A 215 -13.51 9.51 -4.69
CA ARG A 215 -12.34 8.70 -5.05
C ARG A 215 -12.64 7.22 -5.20
N LEU A 216 -13.76 6.72 -4.71
CA LEU A 216 -14.17 5.31 -4.84
C LEU A 216 -14.45 4.92 -6.29
N ARG A 217 -14.05 3.71 -6.67
CA ARG A 217 -14.55 2.99 -7.84
C ARG A 217 -14.96 1.58 -7.41
N LEU A 218 -16.27 1.37 -7.32
CA LEU A 218 -16.86 0.09 -6.90
C LEU A 218 -17.43 -0.63 -8.12
N GLY A 219 -16.77 -1.69 -8.54
CA GLY A 219 -17.15 -2.50 -9.69
C GLY A 219 -18.01 -3.68 -9.29
N ILE A 220 -19.06 -3.96 -10.05
CA ILE A 220 -19.93 -5.11 -9.89
C ILE A 220 -20.21 -5.77 -11.23
N ALA A 221 -20.13 -7.09 -11.30
CA ALA A 221 -20.51 -7.88 -12.46
C ALA A 221 -21.69 -8.78 -12.12
N ARG A 222 -22.68 -8.82 -13.03
CA ARG A 222 -23.89 -9.64 -12.89
C ARG A 222 -24.06 -10.57 -14.08
N HIS A 223 -24.68 -11.69 -13.79
CA HIS A 223 -25.16 -12.64 -14.81
C HIS A 223 -26.58 -13.04 -14.43
N GLU A 224 -27.52 -12.88 -15.34
CA GLU A 224 -28.95 -13.15 -15.12
C GLU A 224 -29.48 -12.46 -13.82
N GLY A 225 -29.09 -11.20 -13.62
CA GLY A 225 -29.47 -10.38 -12.45
C GLY A 225 -28.69 -10.67 -11.16
N ARG A 226 -27.98 -11.81 -11.04
CA ARG A 226 -27.20 -12.18 -9.85
C ARG A 226 -25.81 -11.58 -9.91
N ALA A 227 -25.37 -10.97 -8.82
CA ALA A 227 -24.01 -10.47 -8.65
C ALA A 227 -23.02 -11.65 -8.48
N ILE A 228 -21.96 -11.69 -9.30
CA ILE A 228 -21.03 -12.84 -9.37
C ILE A 228 -19.55 -12.44 -9.29
N ALA A 229 -19.22 -11.16 -9.48
CA ALA A 229 -17.89 -10.63 -9.22
C ALA A 229 -17.98 -9.19 -8.75
N ALA A 230 -17.04 -8.77 -7.90
CA ALA A 230 -16.96 -7.40 -7.41
C ALA A 230 -15.51 -6.96 -7.22
N GLN A 231 -15.26 -5.65 -7.37
CA GLN A 231 -13.95 -5.04 -7.18
C GLN A 231 -14.10 -3.70 -6.45
N PHE A 232 -13.12 -3.41 -5.61
CA PHE A 232 -13.02 -2.15 -4.87
C PHE A 232 -11.70 -1.48 -5.20
N TRP A 233 -11.74 -0.32 -5.86
CA TRP A 233 -10.60 0.51 -6.21
C TRP A 233 -10.78 1.92 -5.66
N THR A 234 -9.67 2.66 -5.56
CA THR A 234 -9.70 4.12 -5.34
C THR A 234 -8.88 4.84 -6.38
N VAL A 235 -9.21 6.10 -6.66
CA VAL A 235 -8.47 6.97 -7.57
C VAL A 235 -8.08 8.24 -6.84
N GLU A 236 -6.77 8.51 -6.78
CA GLU A 236 -6.21 9.68 -6.13
C GLU A 236 -4.90 10.08 -6.82
N ASN A 237 -4.64 11.39 -6.98
CA ASN A 237 -3.43 11.93 -7.59
C ASN A 237 -3.06 11.23 -8.91
N ALA A 238 -4.02 11.13 -9.83
CA ALA A 238 -3.90 10.44 -11.11
C ALA A 238 -3.42 8.96 -11.00
N THR A 239 -3.64 8.32 -9.84
CA THR A 239 -3.32 6.91 -9.62
C THR A 239 -4.57 6.13 -9.22
N ALA A 240 -4.83 5.00 -9.88
CA ALA A 240 -5.84 4.02 -9.47
C ALA A 240 -5.21 2.91 -8.64
N TYR A 241 -5.74 2.67 -7.44
CA TYR A 241 -5.30 1.62 -6.51
C TYR A 241 -6.30 0.48 -6.48
N ILE A 242 -5.86 -0.74 -6.81
CA ILE A 242 -6.69 -1.95 -6.81
C ILE A 242 -6.66 -2.61 -5.43
N HIS A 243 -7.60 -2.29 -4.56
CA HIS A 243 -7.60 -2.81 -3.19
C HIS A 243 -8.08 -4.25 -3.12
N LYS A 244 -9.20 -4.54 -3.78
CA LYS A 244 -9.85 -5.84 -3.69
C LYS A 244 -10.49 -6.26 -5.00
N LEU A 245 -10.43 -7.56 -5.24
CA LEU A 245 -11.20 -8.24 -6.30
C LEU A 245 -11.64 -9.61 -5.80
N ALA A 246 -12.86 -10.00 -6.12
CA ALA A 246 -13.41 -11.31 -5.83
C ALA A 246 -14.45 -11.74 -6.87
N HIS A 247 -14.63 -13.02 -7.02
CA HIS A 247 -15.74 -13.64 -7.76
C HIS A 247 -16.14 -14.95 -7.09
N VAL A 248 -17.37 -15.37 -7.28
CA VAL A 248 -17.82 -16.69 -6.85
C VAL A 248 -17.27 -17.77 -7.76
N GLU A 249 -17.16 -19.02 -7.29
CA GLU A 249 -16.60 -20.12 -8.10
C GLU A 249 -17.42 -20.39 -9.36
N GLU A 250 -18.72 -20.31 -9.30
CA GLU A 250 -19.62 -20.52 -10.44
C GLU A 250 -19.42 -19.49 -11.56
N ALA A 251 -18.78 -18.36 -11.26
CA ALA A 251 -18.45 -17.31 -12.24
C ALA A 251 -17.19 -17.62 -13.09
N VAL A 252 -16.39 -18.62 -12.71
CA VAL A 252 -15.16 -19.00 -13.44
C VAL A 252 -15.40 -19.30 -14.92
N PRO A 253 -16.42 -20.11 -15.32
CA PRO A 253 -16.71 -20.36 -16.74
C PRO A 253 -17.09 -19.12 -17.53
N LEU A 254 -17.60 -18.06 -16.87
CA LEU A 254 -17.97 -16.77 -17.46
C LEU A 254 -16.79 -15.80 -17.52
N SER A 255 -15.69 -16.08 -16.81
CA SER A 255 -14.55 -15.17 -16.63
C SER A 255 -15.00 -13.80 -16.10
N ALA A 256 -15.98 -13.77 -15.19
CA ALA A 256 -16.62 -12.55 -14.72
C ALA A 256 -15.64 -11.58 -14.05
N GLY A 257 -14.69 -12.09 -13.25
CA GLY A 257 -13.62 -11.29 -12.67
C GLY A 257 -12.77 -10.60 -13.73
N THR A 258 -12.39 -11.31 -14.81
CA THR A 258 -11.61 -10.75 -15.93
C THR A 258 -12.39 -9.68 -16.69
N VAL A 259 -13.70 -9.93 -16.97
CA VAL A 259 -14.57 -8.96 -17.64
C VAL A 259 -14.73 -7.69 -16.80
N LEU A 260 -14.94 -7.85 -15.48
CA LEU A 260 -15.04 -6.74 -14.55
C LEU A 260 -13.72 -5.96 -14.47
N THR A 261 -12.57 -6.64 -14.37
CA THR A 261 -11.26 -5.98 -14.36
C THR A 261 -11.06 -5.15 -15.62
N ALA A 262 -11.45 -5.66 -16.80
CA ALA A 262 -11.38 -4.91 -18.06
C ALA A 262 -12.18 -3.63 -18.02
N ALA A 263 -13.39 -3.65 -17.46
CA ALA A 263 -14.25 -2.46 -17.33
C ALA A 263 -13.68 -1.46 -16.32
N MET A 264 -13.08 -1.95 -15.20
CA MET A 264 -12.43 -1.09 -14.23
C MET A 264 -11.20 -0.39 -14.83
N PHE A 265 -10.40 -1.10 -15.65
CA PHE A 265 -9.29 -0.48 -16.40
C PHE A 265 -9.78 0.55 -17.42
N ALA A 266 -10.85 0.26 -18.15
CA ALA A 266 -11.45 1.22 -19.10
C ALA A 266 -11.92 2.48 -18.37
N GLN A 267 -12.57 2.33 -17.21
CA GLN A 267 -12.97 3.46 -16.39
C GLN A 267 -11.75 4.25 -15.88
N ALA A 268 -10.72 3.59 -15.36
CA ALA A 268 -9.54 4.26 -14.83
C ALA A 268 -8.76 5.01 -15.94
N ILE A 269 -8.55 4.37 -17.10
CA ILE A 269 -7.74 4.94 -18.19
C ILE A 269 -8.51 6.03 -18.96
N ASP A 270 -9.71 5.72 -19.46
CA ASP A 270 -10.45 6.63 -20.36
C ASP A 270 -11.35 7.58 -19.58
N GLY A 271 -11.98 7.11 -18.49
CA GLY A 271 -12.90 7.90 -17.67
C GLY A 271 -12.17 8.80 -16.67
N ASP A 272 -11.32 8.20 -15.84
CA ASP A 272 -10.62 8.92 -14.77
C ASP A 272 -9.28 9.53 -15.23
N ARG A 273 -8.77 9.10 -16.38
CA ARG A 273 -7.52 9.57 -17.00
C ARG A 273 -6.31 9.47 -16.06
N VAL A 274 -6.18 8.32 -15.42
CA VAL A 274 -5.05 8.08 -14.52
C VAL A 274 -3.74 7.92 -15.31
N ASP A 275 -2.65 8.33 -14.69
CA ASP A 275 -1.30 8.12 -15.21
C ASP A 275 -0.73 6.76 -14.78
N LEU A 276 -1.22 6.24 -13.65
CA LEU A 276 -0.74 5.02 -13.03
C LEU A 276 -1.88 4.13 -12.54
N VAL A 277 -1.72 2.82 -12.68
CA VAL A 277 -2.55 1.83 -11.98
C VAL A 277 -1.62 1.01 -11.07
N ASP A 278 -1.95 0.93 -9.78
CA ASP A 278 -1.22 0.20 -8.75
C ASP A 278 -2.03 -1.01 -8.28
N PHE A 279 -1.49 -2.22 -8.49
CA PHE A 279 -2.17 -3.47 -8.10
C PHE A 279 -1.74 -3.99 -6.72
N GLY A 280 -1.11 -3.13 -5.93
CA GLY A 280 -0.61 -3.51 -4.60
C GLY A 280 0.52 -4.52 -4.64
N THR A 281 0.87 -5.02 -3.45
CA THR A 281 1.99 -5.93 -3.23
C THR A 281 1.62 -7.40 -3.43
N GLY A 282 2.64 -8.28 -3.50
CA GLY A 282 2.52 -9.72 -3.74
C GLY A 282 2.67 -10.10 -5.21
N ASP A 283 3.31 -11.24 -5.44
CA ASP A 283 3.68 -11.73 -6.78
C ASP A 283 2.68 -12.78 -7.30
N ASP A 284 1.43 -12.36 -7.52
CA ASP A 284 0.40 -13.20 -8.12
C ASP A 284 0.50 -13.14 -9.66
N PRO A 285 0.60 -14.28 -10.38
CA PRO A 285 0.66 -14.32 -11.84
C PRO A 285 -0.50 -13.57 -12.54
N TYR A 286 -1.67 -13.50 -11.91
CA TYR A 286 -2.80 -12.73 -12.44
C TYR A 286 -2.47 -11.24 -12.61
N LYS A 287 -1.67 -10.67 -11.70
CA LYS A 287 -1.24 -9.26 -11.81
C LYS A 287 -0.42 -9.03 -13.07
N GLY A 288 0.49 -9.93 -13.42
CA GLY A 288 1.31 -9.85 -14.64
C GLY A 288 0.53 -9.88 -15.94
N ILE A 289 -0.74 -10.38 -15.93
CA ILE A 289 -1.62 -10.33 -17.11
C ILE A 289 -2.04 -8.88 -17.42
N TRP A 290 -2.20 -8.07 -16.39
CA TRP A 290 -2.70 -6.69 -16.46
C TRP A 290 -1.60 -5.63 -16.35
N MET A 291 -0.59 -5.89 -15.55
CA MET A 291 0.50 -4.95 -15.27
C MET A 291 1.68 -5.16 -16.20
N GLU A 292 2.50 -4.13 -16.36
CA GLU A 292 3.67 -4.13 -17.27
C GLU A 292 4.98 -4.04 -16.53
N GLU A 293 4.96 -3.48 -15.31
CA GLU A 293 6.15 -3.22 -14.51
C GLU A 293 6.00 -3.73 -13.09
N THR A 294 7.14 -3.92 -12.45
CA THR A 294 7.22 -4.21 -11.01
C THR A 294 8.16 -3.23 -10.33
N ARG A 295 7.82 -2.85 -9.09
CA ARG A 295 8.66 -2.03 -8.21
C ARG A 295 8.94 -2.82 -6.94
N ARG A 296 10.11 -2.61 -6.35
CA ARG A 296 10.44 -3.25 -5.09
C ARG A 296 9.83 -2.52 -3.91
N ARG A 297 9.53 -3.28 -2.88
CA ARG A 297 9.25 -2.76 -1.55
C ARG A 297 10.41 -3.12 -0.65
N ILE A 298 10.93 -2.11 0.03
CA ILE A 298 12.14 -2.20 0.85
C ILE A 298 11.78 -2.37 2.31
N ARG A 299 12.54 -3.20 2.98
CA ARG A 299 12.55 -3.35 4.43
C ARG A 299 13.88 -2.85 4.98
N LEU A 300 13.80 -2.01 6.01
CA LEU A 300 14.93 -1.58 6.80
C LEU A 300 14.79 -2.13 8.22
N ASP A 301 15.70 -3.02 8.62
CA ASP A 301 15.82 -3.46 10.00
C ASP A 301 16.96 -2.67 10.69
N CYS A 302 16.57 -1.77 11.59
CA CYS A 302 17.47 -0.90 12.32
C CYS A 302 17.74 -1.49 13.71
N HIS A 303 19.01 -1.74 14.04
CA HIS A 303 19.44 -2.34 15.29
C HIS A 303 20.44 -1.45 16.02
N ARG A 304 20.35 -1.37 17.36
CA ARG A 304 21.38 -0.72 18.18
C ARG A 304 22.55 -1.68 18.37
N PRO A 305 23.77 -1.38 17.83
CA PRO A 305 24.92 -2.31 17.92
C PRO A 305 25.35 -2.60 19.36
N GLY A 306 25.17 -1.62 20.27
CA GLY A 306 25.50 -1.76 21.69
C GLY A 306 24.51 -2.62 22.49
N HIS A 307 23.40 -3.07 21.91
CA HIS A 307 22.40 -3.88 22.61
C HIS A 307 22.58 -5.38 22.31
N PRO A 308 22.71 -6.27 23.34
CA PRO A 308 23.01 -7.69 23.12
C PRO A 308 22.01 -8.43 22.19
N THR A 309 20.73 -8.08 22.26
CA THR A 309 19.71 -8.73 21.40
C THR A 309 19.87 -8.42 19.91
N SER A 310 20.65 -7.38 19.55
CA SER A 310 20.97 -7.03 18.16
C SER A 310 22.04 -7.94 17.55
N TRP A 311 22.92 -8.52 18.36
CA TRP A 311 24.11 -9.24 17.88
C TRP A 311 23.80 -10.44 16.96
N PRO A 312 22.81 -11.31 17.27
CA PRO A 312 22.49 -12.42 16.38
C PRO A 312 22.02 -11.97 15.00
N HIS A 313 21.27 -10.85 14.92
CA HIS A 313 20.80 -10.28 13.66
C HIS A 313 21.94 -9.71 12.83
N LEU A 314 22.83 -8.95 13.48
CA LEU A 314 24.00 -8.35 12.85
C LEU A 314 25.01 -9.40 12.37
N ALA A 315 25.25 -10.44 13.17
CA ALA A 315 26.12 -11.56 12.80
C ALA A 315 25.58 -12.30 11.56
N ARG A 316 24.29 -12.63 11.53
CA ARG A 316 23.66 -13.28 10.37
C ARG A 316 23.76 -12.41 9.10
N ALA A 317 23.55 -11.10 9.21
CA ALA A 317 23.68 -10.18 8.10
C ALA A 317 25.12 -10.12 7.57
N THR A 318 26.11 -10.11 8.46
CA THR A 318 27.53 -10.14 8.07
C THR A 318 27.89 -11.42 7.32
N VAL A 319 27.43 -12.58 7.82
CA VAL A 319 27.66 -13.88 7.16
C VAL A 319 27.01 -13.90 5.76
N ARG A 320 25.77 -13.44 5.61
CA ARG A 320 25.11 -13.36 4.30
C ARG A 320 25.89 -12.47 3.34
N LYS A 321 26.35 -11.31 3.78
CA LYS A 321 27.13 -10.37 2.94
C LYS A 321 28.47 -10.95 2.51
N LEU A 322 29.11 -11.77 3.35
CA LEU A 322 30.34 -12.47 2.98
C LEU A 322 30.10 -13.61 1.99
N ALA A 323 28.99 -14.36 2.17
CA ALA A 323 28.62 -15.46 1.29
C ALA A 323 28.16 -15.00 -0.10
N SER A 324 27.60 -13.78 -0.22
CA SER A 324 27.12 -13.21 -1.48
C SER A 324 28.22 -12.49 -2.30
N ARG A 325 29.44 -12.35 -1.79
CA ARG A 325 30.55 -11.80 -2.58
C ARG A 325 30.94 -12.81 -3.66
N PRO A 326 30.94 -12.44 -4.97
CA PRO A 326 31.46 -13.31 -5.99
C PRO A 326 32.92 -13.64 -5.63
N ARG A 327 33.28 -14.92 -5.67
CA ARG A 327 34.67 -15.33 -5.59
C ARG A 327 35.37 -14.65 -6.77
N ALA A 328 36.31 -13.76 -6.47
CA ALA A 328 37.22 -13.27 -7.49
C ALA A 328 37.91 -14.50 -8.12
N VAL A 329 37.67 -14.70 -9.41
CA VAL A 329 38.37 -15.69 -10.25
C VAL A 329 39.67 -15.08 -10.69
#